data_7f3d8d684497b9befe8f598f568bd5b8
#
_entry.id   7f3d8d684497b9befe8f598f568bd5b8
#
_cell.length_a   1.000
_cell.length_b   1.000
_cell.length_c   1.000
_cell.angle_alpha   90.00
_cell.angle_beta   90.00
_cell.angle_gamma   90.00
#
_symmetry.space_group_name_H-M   'P 1'
#
loop_
_entity.id
_entity.type
_entity.pdbx_description
1 polymer ?
#
loop_
_entity_poly.entity_id
_entity_poly.type
_entity_poly.pdbx_seq_one_letter_code
_entity_poly.pdbx_strand_id
1 'polypeptide(L)'
;RQMCIRDRNCLAPIVKVLKNNFTIKHGLITTIHDITNSQSIIDGMHNDIRRSRSSSTNLIPTTTGSAKAIGLIFPELEGKLDGIAVRVPVLNASLTDCVFEIVEETSIEEINSKFNEAATSYLKGILGYEDRLLVSSDYVSDTRSSIVDAQSTMVNDKSQIKIISWYDNEYAYSLRLIELCKY
;
A
#
# COMPACT_ATOMS: atom_id res chain seq x y z
N ARG A 1 -2.39 -18.30 -8.13
CA ARG A 1 -3.24 -17.10 -8.27
C ARG A 1 -2.57 -15.94 -7.54
N GLN A 2 -1.96 -15.04 -8.30
CA GLN A 2 -1.25 -13.88 -7.74
C GLN A 2 -2.19 -12.66 -7.70
N MET A 3 -3.36 -12.79 -7.07
CA MET A 3 -4.19 -11.62 -6.82
C MET A 3 -3.53 -10.73 -5.75
N CYS A 4 -3.63 -9.41 -5.92
CA CYS A 4 -3.11 -8.38 -5.02
C CYS A 4 -1.58 -8.29 -4.88
N ILE A 5 -0.82 -8.76 -5.89
CA ILE A 5 0.65 -8.68 -5.85
C ILE A 5 1.15 -7.23 -5.95
N ARG A 6 0.41 -6.37 -6.64
CA ARG A 6 0.70 -4.95 -6.81
C ARG A 6 0.59 -4.19 -5.49
N ASP A 7 -0.47 -4.45 -4.72
CA ASP A 7 -0.66 -3.87 -3.39
C ASP A 7 0.45 -4.32 -2.42
N ARG A 8 0.88 -5.60 -2.52
CA ARG A 8 2.01 -6.11 -1.72
C ARG A 8 3.32 -5.43 -2.09
N ASN A 9 3.51 -5.11 -3.36
CA ASN A 9 4.68 -4.37 -3.82
C ASN A 9 4.75 -2.97 -3.20
N CYS A 10 3.61 -2.34 -2.92
CA CYS A 10 3.53 -1.09 -2.16
C CYS A 10 3.71 -1.32 -0.65
N LEU A 11 3.05 -2.31 -0.07
CA LEU A 11 3.05 -2.53 1.37
C LEU A 11 4.39 -3.05 1.91
N ALA A 12 5.11 -3.87 1.15
CA ALA A 12 6.34 -4.52 1.62
C ALA A 12 7.47 -3.53 2.00
N PRO A 13 7.76 -2.47 1.24
CA PRO A 13 8.73 -1.45 1.65
C PRO A 13 8.34 -0.73 2.95
N ILE A 14 7.05 -0.41 3.14
CA ILE A 14 6.55 0.21 4.37
C ILE A 14 6.82 -0.69 5.57
N VAL A 15 6.38 -1.94 5.48
CA VAL A 15 6.59 -2.94 6.56
C VAL A 15 8.08 -3.17 6.82
N LYS A 16 8.92 -3.17 5.77
CA LYS A 16 10.38 -3.32 5.91
C LYS A 16 11.00 -2.19 6.74
N VAL A 17 10.61 -0.94 6.49
CA VAL A 17 11.12 0.21 7.26
C VAL A 17 10.64 0.14 8.69
N LEU A 18 9.35 -0.09 8.92
CA LEU A 18 8.79 -0.17 10.26
C LEU A 18 9.42 -1.31 11.06
N LYS A 19 9.50 -2.51 10.50
CA LYS A 19 10.13 -3.67 11.16
C LYS A 19 11.60 -3.47 11.51
N ASN A 20 12.34 -2.72 10.70
CA ASN A 20 13.75 -2.45 10.96
C ASN A 20 13.97 -1.49 12.15
N ASN A 21 12.95 -0.70 12.51
CA ASN A 21 13.06 0.35 13.50
C ASN A 21 12.14 0.15 14.71
N PHE A 22 11.05 -0.62 14.57
CA PHE A 22 10.01 -0.78 15.57
C PHE A 22 9.49 -2.22 15.61
N THR A 23 8.90 -2.60 16.74
CA THR A 23 8.23 -3.88 16.92
C THR A 23 6.74 -3.75 16.62
N ILE A 24 6.29 -4.29 15.48
CA ILE A 24 4.88 -4.27 15.09
C ILE A 24 4.10 -5.30 15.91
N LYS A 25 3.09 -4.86 16.65
CA LYS A 25 2.14 -5.74 17.37
C LYS A 25 1.11 -6.32 16.40
N HIS A 26 0.40 -5.46 15.70
CA HIS A 26 -0.63 -5.78 14.69
C HIS A 26 -0.90 -4.56 13.81
N GLY A 27 -1.71 -4.74 12.76
CA GLY A 27 -2.11 -3.65 11.90
C GLY A 27 -3.28 -3.98 10.98
N LEU A 28 -3.94 -2.93 10.50
CA LEU A 28 -5.02 -3.00 9.53
C LEU A 28 -4.66 -2.17 8.30
N ILE A 29 -4.88 -2.76 7.13
CA ILE A 29 -4.54 -2.14 5.85
C ILE A 29 -5.81 -1.96 5.01
N THR A 30 -6.03 -0.75 4.53
CA THR A 30 -7.07 -0.46 3.55
C THR A 30 -6.44 0.01 2.27
N THR A 31 -6.61 -0.75 1.19
CA THR A 31 -6.16 -0.32 -0.14
C THR A 31 -7.30 0.39 -0.85
N ILE A 32 -7.14 1.66 -1.16
CA ILE A 32 -8.03 2.42 -2.05
C ILE A 32 -7.48 2.23 -3.46
N HIS A 33 -8.14 1.34 -4.21
CA HIS A 33 -7.60 0.79 -5.44
C HIS A 33 -8.41 1.25 -6.66
N ASP A 34 -7.72 1.59 -7.71
CA ASP A 34 -8.32 1.87 -9.00
C ASP A 34 -9.18 0.70 -9.53
N ILE A 35 -9.93 0.95 -10.60
CA ILE A 35 -10.68 -0.10 -11.30
C ILE A 35 -9.73 -1.04 -12.03
N THR A 36 -10.13 -2.31 -12.13
CA THR A 36 -9.37 -3.34 -12.85
C THR A 36 -10.26 -4.10 -13.83
N ASN A 37 -9.67 -4.83 -14.75
CA ASN A 37 -10.38 -5.64 -15.77
C ASN A 37 -11.39 -6.64 -15.21
N SER A 38 -11.32 -6.96 -13.92
CA SER A 38 -12.29 -7.86 -13.26
C SER A 38 -13.58 -7.16 -12.85
N GLN A 39 -13.72 -5.87 -13.10
CA GLN A 39 -14.87 -5.06 -12.73
C GLN A 39 -15.58 -4.54 -13.98
N SER A 40 -16.91 -4.64 -13.98
CA SER A 40 -17.74 -4.09 -15.05
C SER A 40 -17.92 -2.58 -14.89
N ILE A 41 -17.89 -1.85 -15.99
CA ILE A 41 -18.17 -0.39 -16.01
C ILE A 41 -19.63 -0.12 -15.64
N ILE A 42 -20.53 -0.99 -16.09
CA ILE A 42 -21.97 -1.01 -15.75
C ILE A 42 -22.27 -2.25 -14.90
N ASP A 43 -23.45 -2.30 -14.27
CA ASP A 43 -23.91 -3.48 -13.54
C ASP A 43 -23.85 -4.73 -14.42
N GLY A 44 -23.26 -5.81 -13.93
CA GLY A 44 -23.06 -7.04 -14.68
C GLY A 44 -22.94 -8.26 -13.77
N MET A 45 -22.84 -9.44 -14.35
CA MET A 45 -22.72 -10.70 -13.61
C MET A 45 -21.33 -10.85 -13.01
N HIS A 46 -21.26 -11.12 -11.70
CA HIS A 46 -20.03 -11.42 -10.98
C HIS A 46 -20.33 -12.31 -9.77
N ASN A 47 -19.43 -13.22 -9.41
CA ASN A 47 -19.59 -14.11 -8.25
C ASN A 47 -19.59 -13.35 -6.92
N ASP A 48 -18.90 -12.23 -6.85
CA ASP A 48 -18.99 -11.28 -5.74
C ASP A 48 -20.07 -10.26 -6.07
N ILE A 49 -21.13 -10.23 -5.27
CA ILE A 49 -22.30 -9.35 -5.46
C ILE A 49 -21.90 -7.87 -5.45
N ARG A 50 -20.92 -7.46 -4.66
CA ARG A 50 -20.44 -6.08 -4.65
C ARG A 50 -19.74 -5.73 -5.96
N ARG A 51 -18.95 -6.64 -6.51
CA ARG A 51 -18.24 -6.45 -7.79
C ARG A 51 -19.15 -6.57 -9.02
N SER A 52 -20.39 -7.03 -8.86
CA SER A 52 -21.38 -7.00 -9.92
C SER A 52 -21.91 -5.59 -10.18
N ARG A 53 -21.68 -4.64 -9.26
CA ARG A 53 -22.12 -3.26 -9.40
C ARG A 53 -21.12 -2.45 -10.22
N SER A 54 -21.65 -1.44 -10.90
CA SER A 54 -20.89 -0.51 -11.74
C SER A 54 -19.65 0.05 -11.02
N SER A 55 -18.49 -0.13 -11.61
CA SER A 55 -17.22 0.40 -11.07
C SER A 55 -17.04 1.89 -11.33
N SER A 56 -17.79 2.47 -12.26
CA SER A 56 -17.67 3.88 -12.63
C SER A 56 -18.39 4.83 -11.68
N THR A 57 -19.32 4.32 -10.86
CA THR A 57 -20.21 5.14 -10.01
C THR A 57 -20.23 4.71 -8.55
N ASN A 58 -19.51 3.66 -8.18
CA ASN A 58 -19.58 3.10 -6.83
C ASN A 58 -18.22 2.98 -6.16
N LEU A 59 -18.20 3.14 -4.83
CA LEU A 59 -17.15 2.65 -3.96
C LEU A 59 -17.46 1.20 -3.63
N ILE A 60 -16.55 0.28 -3.96
CA ILE A 60 -16.80 -1.16 -3.85
C ILE A 60 -15.82 -1.80 -2.85
N PRO A 61 -16.22 -2.00 -1.58
CA PRO A 61 -15.44 -2.78 -0.63
C PRO A 61 -15.32 -4.23 -1.10
N THR A 62 -14.10 -4.75 -1.07
CA THR A 62 -13.81 -6.13 -1.49
C THR A 62 -12.65 -6.71 -0.69
N THR A 63 -12.51 -8.02 -0.71
CA THR A 63 -11.39 -8.67 -0.05
C THR A 63 -10.07 -8.40 -0.77
N THR A 64 -9.00 -8.28 0.01
CA THR A 64 -7.63 -8.30 -0.50
C THR A 64 -6.82 -9.35 0.26
N GLY A 65 -5.95 -10.05 -0.46
CA GLY A 65 -4.99 -10.97 0.17
C GLY A 65 -3.65 -10.30 0.50
N SER A 66 -3.52 -8.99 0.27
CA SER A 66 -2.23 -8.30 0.38
C SER A 66 -1.68 -8.29 1.79
N ALA A 67 -2.50 -7.96 2.78
CA ALA A 67 -2.09 -7.93 4.19
C ALA A 67 -1.66 -9.32 4.68
N LYS A 68 -2.48 -10.34 4.45
CA LYS A 68 -2.17 -11.73 4.84
C LYS A 68 -0.92 -12.28 4.14
N ALA A 69 -0.73 -11.91 2.89
CA ALA A 69 0.40 -12.38 2.10
C ALA A 69 1.74 -11.70 2.46
N ILE A 70 1.73 -10.64 3.28
CA ILE A 70 2.95 -10.08 3.87
C ILE A 70 3.64 -11.09 4.80
N GLY A 71 2.91 -11.98 5.46
CA GLY A 71 3.48 -13.07 6.24
C GLY A 71 4.39 -14.02 5.44
N LEU A 72 4.21 -14.11 4.11
CA LEU A 72 5.13 -14.86 3.25
C LEU A 72 6.50 -14.18 3.10
N ILE A 73 6.57 -12.86 3.26
CA ILE A 73 7.81 -12.07 3.16
C ILE A 73 8.42 -11.87 4.54
N PHE A 74 7.57 -11.65 5.54
CA PHE A 74 7.92 -11.41 6.94
C PHE A 74 7.15 -12.40 7.84
N PRO A 75 7.66 -13.64 8.01
CA PRO A 75 6.93 -14.70 8.75
C PRO A 75 6.54 -14.34 10.17
N GLU A 76 7.28 -13.47 10.84
CA GLU A 76 6.98 -12.96 12.19
C GLU A 76 5.71 -12.09 12.27
N LEU A 77 5.21 -11.65 11.13
CA LEU A 77 3.95 -10.87 11.01
C LEU A 77 2.76 -11.74 10.57
N GLU A 78 2.94 -13.04 10.45
CA GLU A 78 1.83 -13.95 10.12
C GLU A 78 0.71 -13.84 11.16
N GLY A 79 -0.51 -13.63 10.67
CA GLY A 79 -1.70 -13.44 11.53
C GLY A 79 -1.82 -12.08 12.22
N LYS A 80 -0.80 -11.22 12.14
CA LYS A 80 -0.83 -9.88 12.78
C LYS A 80 -1.38 -8.78 11.89
N LEU A 81 -1.43 -9.00 10.57
CA LEU A 81 -1.92 -8.02 9.61
C LEU A 81 -3.14 -8.56 8.87
N ASP A 82 -4.19 -7.74 8.78
CA ASP A 82 -5.37 -8.01 7.95
C ASP A 82 -5.80 -6.73 7.22
N GLY A 83 -6.72 -6.85 6.28
CA GLY A 83 -7.16 -5.68 5.53
C GLY A 83 -8.20 -5.94 4.47
N ILE A 84 -8.66 -4.84 3.89
CA ILE A 84 -9.64 -4.81 2.80
C ILE A 84 -9.13 -3.93 1.67
N ALA A 85 -9.76 -4.06 0.50
CA ALA A 85 -9.62 -3.08 -0.57
C ALA A 85 -10.96 -2.38 -0.81
N VAL A 86 -10.92 -1.10 -1.16
CA VAL A 86 -12.05 -0.34 -1.65
C VAL A 86 -11.75 0.06 -3.09
N ARG A 87 -12.51 -0.44 -4.05
CA ARG A 87 -12.40 -0.02 -5.44
C ARG A 87 -13.06 1.34 -5.62
N VAL A 88 -12.37 2.22 -6.34
CA VAL A 88 -12.81 3.59 -6.59
C VAL A 88 -12.79 3.87 -8.09
N PRO A 89 -13.63 4.77 -8.61
CA PRO A 89 -13.70 5.09 -10.04
C PRO A 89 -12.51 5.96 -10.51
N VAL A 90 -11.30 5.45 -10.31
CA VAL A 90 -10.04 6.04 -10.77
C VAL A 90 -9.37 5.04 -11.70
N LEU A 91 -8.75 5.52 -12.79
CA LEU A 91 -8.21 4.67 -13.85
C LEU A 91 -6.83 4.10 -13.53
N ASN A 92 -6.01 4.83 -12.81
CA ASN A 92 -4.66 4.42 -12.43
C ASN A 92 -4.18 5.20 -11.20
N ALA A 93 -3.18 4.66 -10.53
CA ALA A 93 -2.63 5.07 -9.24
C ALA A 93 -3.58 4.85 -8.06
N SER A 94 -3.09 4.10 -7.13
CA SER A 94 -3.79 3.63 -5.94
C SER A 94 -3.11 4.12 -4.67
N LEU A 95 -3.83 4.04 -3.56
CA LEU A 95 -3.36 4.45 -2.25
C LEU A 95 -3.50 3.30 -1.25
N THR A 96 -2.49 3.08 -0.44
CA THR A 96 -2.56 2.16 0.70
C THR A 96 -2.58 2.95 2.00
N ASP A 97 -3.63 2.80 2.78
CA ASP A 97 -3.79 3.32 4.13
C ASP A 97 -3.43 2.20 5.12
N CYS A 98 -2.35 2.40 5.86
CA CYS A 98 -1.81 1.43 6.78
C CYS A 98 -1.88 1.97 8.20
N VAL A 99 -2.57 1.27 9.10
CA VAL A 99 -2.59 1.55 10.52
C VAL A 99 -1.88 0.42 11.25
N PHE A 100 -0.86 0.76 12.04
CA PHE A 100 -0.10 -0.20 12.84
C PHE A 100 -0.10 0.20 14.31
N GLU A 101 -0.14 -0.80 15.19
CA GLU A 101 0.20 -0.66 16.59
C GLU A 101 1.63 -1.18 16.80
N ILE A 102 2.49 -0.38 17.39
CA ILE A 102 3.90 -0.73 17.71
C ILE A 102 4.12 -0.80 19.22
N VAL A 103 5.25 -1.36 19.64
CA VAL A 103 5.61 -1.48 21.06
C VAL A 103 6.23 -0.20 21.59
N GLU A 104 7.11 0.38 20.81
CA GLU A 104 7.90 1.56 21.16
C GLU A 104 7.05 2.84 21.04
N GLU A 105 7.35 3.83 21.88
CA GLU A 105 6.81 5.19 21.68
C GLU A 105 7.54 5.89 20.53
N THR A 106 6.81 6.66 19.74
CA THR A 106 7.35 7.39 18.57
C THR A 106 6.61 8.71 18.32
N SER A 107 7.12 9.49 17.38
CA SER A 107 6.52 10.73 16.89
C SER A 107 6.39 10.73 15.36
N ILE A 108 5.63 11.68 14.82
CA ILE A 108 5.48 11.88 13.37
C ILE A 108 6.85 12.16 12.74
N GLU A 109 7.66 13.00 13.38
CA GLU A 109 8.98 13.40 12.91
C GLU A 109 9.93 12.20 12.84
N GLU A 110 9.90 11.33 13.86
CA GLU A 110 10.73 10.13 13.89
C GLU A 110 10.32 9.16 12.78
N ILE A 111 9.03 8.87 12.64
CA ILE A 111 8.51 7.99 11.57
C ILE A 111 8.92 8.54 10.19
N ASN A 112 8.66 9.81 9.93
CA ASN A 112 9.00 10.46 8.66
C ASN A 112 10.51 10.45 8.39
N SER A 113 11.34 10.67 9.42
CA SER A 113 12.79 10.58 9.32
C SER A 113 13.25 9.17 8.89
N LYS A 114 12.67 8.10 9.49
CA LYS A 114 13.00 6.71 9.11
C LYS A 114 12.62 6.38 7.67
N PHE A 115 11.48 6.85 7.21
CA PHE A 115 11.08 6.65 5.81
C PHE A 115 11.96 7.43 4.84
N ASN A 116 12.30 8.67 5.13
CA ASN A 116 13.21 9.48 4.30
C ASN A 116 14.62 8.88 4.24
N GLU A 117 15.17 8.43 5.38
CA GLU A 117 16.44 7.73 5.44
C GLU A 117 16.44 6.47 4.56
N ALA A 118 15.39 5.64 4.67
CA ALA A 118 15.27 4.42 3.86
C ALA A 118 15.15 4.73 2.36
N ALA A 119 14.36 5.75 1.99
CA ALA A 119 14.14 6.15 0.60
C ALA A 119 15.41 6.70 -0.07
N THR A 120 16.30 7.31 0.70
CA THR A 120 17.57 7.87 0.21
C THR A 120 18.75 6.89 0.28
N SER A 121 18.61 5.78 1.02
CA SER A 121 19.66 4.78 1.24
C SER A 121 19.31 3.41 0.64
N TYR A 122 18.97 2.42 1.47
CA TYR A 122 18.85 1.00 1.11
C TYR A 122 17.59 0.64 0.31
N LEU A 123 16.58 1.52 0.27
CA LEU A 123 15.39 1.37 -0.59
C LEU A 123 15.33 2.42 -1.72
N LYS A 124 16.47 3.04 -2.04
CA LYS A 124 16.53 4.03 -3.12
C LYS A 124 16.03 3.44 -4.44
N GLY A 125 15.11 4.15 -5.10
CA GLY A 125 14.45 3.71 -6.34
C GLY A 125 13.29 2.72 -6.15
N ILE A 126 13.10 2.19 -4.92
CA ILE A 126 12.00 1.30 -4.57
C ILE A 126 10.97 2.04 -3.71
N LEU A 127 11.44 2.71 -2.67
CA LEU A 127 10.64 3.55 -1.79
C LEU A 127 10.86 5.02 -2.16
N GLY A 128 9.77 5.78 -2.19
CA GLY A 128 9.76 7.24 -2.25
C GLY A 128 9.30 7.84 -0.94
N TYR A 129 9.71 9.06 -0.69
CA TYR A 129 9.24 9.92 0.38
C TYR A 129 8.80 11.23 -0.25
N GLU A 130 7.57 11.66 -0.01
CA GLU A 130 6.98 12.84 -0.62
C GLU A 130 6.41 13.76 0.45
N ASP A 131 6.85 15.01 0.46
CA ASP A 131 6.43 16.05 1.39
C ASP A 131 5.53 17.11 0.76
N ARG A 132 5.31 17.04 -0.55
CA ARG A 132 4.37 17.90 -1.28
C ARG A 132 2.95 17.34 -1.19
N LEU A 133 1.97 18.25 -1.28
CA LEU A 133 0.55 17.90 -1.30
C LEU A 133 0.12 17.45 -2.70
N LEU A 134 0.34 16.19 -3.03
CA LEU A 134 0.04 15.58 -4.32
C LEU A 134 -1.17 14.64 -4.24
N VAL A 135 -1.70 14.25 -5.38
CA VAL A 135 -2.84 13.36 -5.53
C VAL A 135 -2.52 12.19 -6.49
N SER A 136 -3.43 11.23 -6.61
CA SER A 136 -3.20 10.00 -7.38
C SER A 136 -2.69 10.21 -8.80
N SER A 137 -3.17 11.23 -9.52
CA SER A 137 -2.75 11.50 -10.89
C SER A 137 -1.27 11.90 -11.03
N ASP A 138 -0.67 12.44 -9.97
CA ASP A 138 0.74 12.84 -9.96
C ASP A 138 1.69 11.64 -9.88
N TYR A 139 1.17 10.47 -9.50
CA TYR A 139 1.94 9.23 -9.34
C TYR A 139 1.77 8.25 -10.51
N VAL A 140 1.02 8.64 -11.55
CA VAL A 140 0.89 7.83 -12.77
C VAL A 140 2.24 7.72 -13.45
N SER A 141 2.64 6.49 -13.79
CA SER A 141 3.95 6.12 -14.35
C SER A 141 5.13 6.28 -13.38
N ASP A 142 4.89 6.44 -12.08
CA ASP A 142 5.98 6.43 -11.10
C ASP A 142 6.60 5.03 -11.02
N THR A 143 7.92 4.97 -11.08
CA THR A 143 8.69 3.73 -11.09
C THR A 143 8.88 3.11 -9.72
N ARG A 144 8.67 3.88 -8.66
CA ARG A 144 8.84 3.43 -7.27
C ARG A 144 7.67 2.55 -6.85
N SER A 145 7.97 1.53 -6.07
CA SER A 145 6.98 0.56 -5.61
C SER A 145 6.02 1.13 -4.56
N SER A 146 6.47 2.12 -3.81
CA SER A 146 5.74 2.72 -2.68
C SER A 146 6.23 4.15 -2.48
N ILE A 147 5.34 5.13 -2.36
CA ILE A 147 5.71 6.53 -2.11
C ILE A 147 4.95 6.99 -0.86
N VAL A 148 5.66 7.15 0.26
CA VAL A 148 5.09 7.59 1.52
C VAL A 148 4.70 9.06 1.43
N ASP A 149 3.45 9.35 1.77
CA ASP A 149 2.91 10.70 1.91
C ASP A 149 3.23 11.20 3.33
N ALA A 150 4.28 12.01 3.44
CA ALA A 150 4.78 12.48 4.72
C ALA A 150 3.81 13.41 5.44
N GLN A 151 2.99 14.17 4.69
CA GLN A 151 2.02 15.12 5.25
C GLN A 151 0.81 14.40 5.86
N SER A 152 0.57 13.15 5.46
CA SER A 152 -0.54 12.32 5.94
C SER A 152 -0.14 11.35 7.05
N THR A 153 1.12 11.37 7.50
CA THR A 153 1.56 10.54 8.63
C THR A 153 0.90 11.00 9.92
N MET A 154 0.35 10.05 10.68
CA MET A 154 -0.30 10.33 11.97
C MET A 154 0.25 9.39 13.05
N VAL A 155 0.33 9.89 14.27
CA VAL A 155 0.67 9.11 15.46
C VAL A 155 -0.33 9.43 16.55
N ASN A 156 -1.04 8.41 17.04
CA ASN A 156 -1.95 8.50 18.18
C ASN A 156 -1.35 7.74 19.35
N ASP A 157 -1.53 8.27 20.55
CA ASP A 157 -1.07 7.65 21.80
C ASP A 157 0.36 7.10 21.71
N LYS A 158 1.21 7.82 20.96
CA LYS A 158 2.63 7.54 20.71
C LYS A 158 2.97 6.15 20.13
N SER A 159 2.01 5.23 20.02
CA SER A 159 2.22 3.85 19.59
C SER A 159 1.35 3.41 18.40
N GLN A 160 0.22 4.09 18.16
CA GLN A 160 -0.59 3.83 16.98
C GLN A 160 -0.18 4.78 15.85
N ILE A 161 0.35 4.20 14.78
CA ILE A 161 0.85 4.95 13.63
C ILE A 161 -0.03 4.72 12.40
N LYS A 162 -0.23 5.77 11.62
CA LYS A 162 -0.92 5.70 10.33
C LYS A 162 0.01 6.22 9.25
N ILE A 163 0.19 5.40 8.20
CA ILE A 163 1.01 5.71 7.04
C ILE A 163 0.15 5.61 5.79
N ILE A 164 0.15 6.68 5.00
CA ILE A 164 -0.42 6.70 3.67
C ILE A 164 0.69 6.51 2.65
N SER A 165 0.47 5.66 1.67
CA SER A 165 1.43 5.45 0.59
C SER A 165 0.75 5.31 -0.76
N TRP A 166 1.31 5.99 -1.76
CA TRP A 166 0.88 5.98 -3.16
C TRP A 166 1.66 4.95 -3.98
N TYR A 167 1.07 4.45 -5.04
CA TYR A 167 1.74 3.61 -6.02
C TYR A 167 0.99 3.57 -7.35
N ASP A 168 1.75 3.50 -8.45
CA ASP A 168 1.19 3.09 -9.74
C ASP A 168 1.05 1.56 -9.74
N ASN A 169 -0.18 1.07 -9.81
CA ASN A 169 -0.45 -0.36 -9.76
C ASN A 169 -0.11 -1.12 -11.05
N GLU A 170 0.16 -0.40 -12.15
CA GLU A 170 0.51 -0.99 -13.45
C GLU A 170 2.03 -0.97 -13.69
N TYR A 171 2.66 0.18 -13.50
CA TYR A 171 4.03 0.43 -13.93
C TYR A 171 5.08 -0.12 -12.95
N ALA A 172 4.98 0.25 -11.69
CA ALA A 172 6.01 -0.06 -10.69
C ALA A 172 6.25 -1.57 -10.53
N TYR A 173 5.17 -2.36 -10.44
CA TYR A 173 5.30 -3.82 -10.33
C TYR A 173 5.90 -4.46 -11.58
N SER A 174 5.50 -4.01 -12.77
CA SER A 174 6.05 -4.50 -14.04
C SER A 174 7.55 -4.22 -14.14
N LEU A 175 7.99 -3.06 -13.67
CA LEU A 175 9.41 -2.73 -13.61
C LEU A 175 10.17 -3.66 -12.66
N ARG A 176 9.64 -3.96 -11.48
CA ARG A 176 10.25 -4.94 -10.55
C ARG A 176 10.42 -6.32 -11.17
N LEU A 177 9.45 -6.79 -11.97
CA LEU A 177 9.59 -8.05 -12.70
C LEU A 177 10.74 -8.01 -13.71
N ILE A 178 10.86 -6.92 -14.47
CA ILE A 178 11.95 -6.75 -15.45
C ILE A 178 13.30 -6.72 -14.75
N GLU A 179 13.40 -6.02 -13.63
CA GLU A 179 14.63 -5.98 -12.84
C GLU A 179 15.01 -7.36 -12.30
N LEU A 180 14.04 -8.14 -11.83
CA LEU A 180 14.29 -9.52 -11.38
C LEU A 180 14.80 -10.44 -12.49
N CYS A 181 14.36 -10.21 -13.73
CA CYS A 181 14.85 -10.99 -14.90
C CYS A 181 16.32 -10.69 -15.27
N LYS A 182 16.91 -9.65 -14.70
CA LYS A 182 18.33 -9.29 -14.95
C LYS A 182 19.31 -9.96 -13.97
N TYR A 183 18.77 -10.64 -12.95
CA TYR A 183 19.52 -11.44 -11.99
C TYR A 183 19.56 -12.90 -12.44
#